data_cfbdc84428463e8c9b879b6aaa2f1766
#
_entry.id   cfbdc84428463e8c9b879b6aaa2f1766
#
_cell.length_a   1.000
_cell.length_b   1.000
_cell.length_c   1.000
_cell.angle_alpha   90.00
_cell.angle_beta   90.00
_cell.angle_gamma   90.00
#
_symmetry.space_group_name_H-M   'P 1'
#
loop_
_entity.id
_entity.type
_entity.pdbx_description
1 polymer ?
#
loop_
_entity_poly.entity_id
_entity_poly.type
_entity_poly.pdbx_seq_one_letter_code
_entity_poly.pdbx_strand_id
1 'polypeptide(L)'
;MDPEFIRELFAPFGPVTVKRMFGGAGIWSDGLMFGLEFDGTIFLRVDEDSIPDFAREGSKPFVYTRAKSPKKIGRASKSFWRLPERLYDDPDELAAWARRAFAAAELKKFKARRVGKGAKRHAHA
;
A
#
# COMPACT_ATOMS: atom_id res chain seq x y z
N MET A 1 13.06 8.42 -2.92
CA MET A 1 12.13 9.43 -3.48
C MET A 1 11.92 10.53 -2.46
N ASP A 2 11.92 11.78 -2.90
CA ASP A 2 11.76 12.91 -2.01
C ASP A 2 10.32 12.93 -1.43
N PRO A 3 10.18 13.05 -0.09
CA PRO A 3 8.85 13.15 0.53
C PRO A 3 7.98 14.28 -0.06
N GLU A 4 8.58 15.40 -0.42
CA GLU A 4 7.86 16.52 -1.02
C GLU A 4 7.25 16.13 -2.37
N PHE A 5 8.01 15.37 -3.17
CA PHE A 5 7.51 14.85 -4.44
C PHE A 5 6.31 13.92 -4.23
N ILE A 6 6.38 13.08 -3.21
CA ILE A 6 5.26 12.18 -2.88
C ILE A 6 4.02 13.00 -2.49
N ARG A 7 4.19 14.04 -1.66
CA ARG A 7 3.07 14.90 -1.26
C ARG A 7 2.44 15.59 -2.46
N GLU A 8 3.25 16.08 -3.39
CA GLU A 8 2.76 16.71 -4.60
C GLU A 8 2.02 15.73 -5.50
N LEU A 9 2.55 14.53 -5.63
CA LEU A 9 1.96 13.48 -6.46
C LEU A 9 0.57 13.11 -5.96
N PHE A 10 0.37 13.05 -4.65
CA PHE A 10 -0.91 12.70 -4.04
C PHE A 10 -1.79 13.92 -3.71
N ALA A 11 -1.37 15.13 -4.07
CA ALA A 11 -2.12 16.34 -3.73
C ALA A 11 -3.59 16.30 -4.16
N PRO A 12 -3.96 15.82 -5.37
CA PRO A 12 -5.38 15.72 -5.73
C PRO A 12 -6.17 14.72 -4.88
N PHE A 13 -5.50 13.74 -4.29
CA PHE A 13 -6.11 12.83 -3.32
C PHE A 13 -6.35 13.53 -1.99
N GLY A 14 -5.37 14.30 -1.53
CA GLY A 14 -5.41 15.00 -0.26
C GLY A 14 -4.05 14.98 0.43
N PRO A 15 -3.95 15.61 1.61
CA PRO A 15 -2.70 15.61 2.36
C PRO A 15 -2.29 14.21 2.78
N VAL A 16 -1.01 13.89 2.63
CA VAL A 16 -0.48 12.61 3.08
C VAL A 16 0.72 12.85 4.00
N THR A 17 0.95 11.91 4.91
CA THR A 17 2.12 11.89 5.76
C THR A 17 3.07 10.82 5.24
N VAL A 18 4.34 11.16 5.10
CA VAL A 18 5.36 10.25 4.62
C VAL A 18 6.28 9.93 5.79
N LYS A 19 6.40 8.65 6.15
CA LYS A 19 7.23 8.20 7.27
C LYS A 19 8.23 7.17 6.80
N ARG A 20 9.50 7.38 7.11
CA ARG A 20 10.55 6.42 6.76
C ARG A 20 10.36 5.11 7.51
N MET A 21 10.54 4.00 6.81
CA MET A 21 10.48 2.67 7.42
C MET A 21 11.17 1.65 6.51
N PHE A 22 11.95 0.76 7.12
CA PHE A 22 12.57 -0.41 6.44
C PHE A 22 13.25 -0.11 5.10
N GLY A 23 13.99 0.98 5.03
CA GLY A 23 14.70 1.35 3.80
C GLY A 23 13.85 2.05 2.75
N GLY A 24 12.58 2.28 3.03
CA GLY A 24 11.65 3.00 2.18
C GLY A 24 10.85 3.99 2.98
N ALA A 25 9.60 4.20 2.59
CA ALA A 25 8.71 5.11 3.31
C ALA A 25 7.28 4.60 3.24
N GLY A 26 6.54 4.79 4.32
CA GLY A 26 5.10 4.57 4.33
C GLY A 26 4.37 5.84 3.96
N ILE A 27 3.27 5.70 3.23
CA ILE A 27 2.42 6.82 2.82
C ILE A 27 1.10 6.68 3.56
N TRP A 28 0.80 7.67 4.40
CA TRP A 28 -0.29 7.60 5.37
C TRP A 28 -1.31 8.71 5.14
N SER A 29 -2.56 8.40 5.40
CA SER A 29 -3.63 9.38 5.49
C SER A 29 -4.56 8.94 6.60
N ASP A 30 -4.98 9.89 7.44
CA ASP A 30 -5.92 9.62 8.53
C ASP A 30 -5.50 8.45 9.42
N GLY A 31 -4.20 8.33 9.67
CA GLY A 31 -3.66 7.27 10.52
C GLY A 31 -3.58 5.90 9.87
N LEU A 32 -3.87 5.78 8.58
CA LEU A 32 -3.80 4.52 7.85
C LEU A 32 -2.74 4.57 6.76
N MET A 33 -1.92 3.53 6.70
CA MET A 33 -0.93 3.39 5.64
C MET A 33 -1.60 2.75 4.43
N PHE A 34 -1.76 3.52 3.35
CA PHE A 34 -2.39 3.04 2.12
C PHE A 34 -1.41 2.89 0.97
N GLY A 35 -0.16 3.29 1.17
CA GLY A 35 0.87 3.15 0.16
C GLY A 35 2.23 3.06 0.79
N LEU A 36 3.21 2.70 0.00
CA LEU A 36 4.60 2.72 0.41
C LEU A 36 5.49 3.06 -0.78
N GLU A 37 6.67 3.57 -0.46
CA GLU A 37 7.68 3.85 -1.46
C GLU A 37 8.91 3.03 -1.09
N PHE A 38 9.48 2.37 -2.07
CA PHE A 38 10.69 1.60 -1.89
C PHE A 38 11.51 1.69 -3.16
N ASP A 39 12.76 2.09 -3.00
CA ASP A 39 13.73 2.18 -4.11
C ASP A 39 13.20 3.00 -5.30
N GLY A 40 12.55 4.13 -4.99
CA GLY A 40 12.04 5.04 -6.02
C GLY A 40 10.75 4.59 -6.69
N THR A 41 10.10 3.57 -6.18
CA THR A 41 8.85 3.05 -6.72
C THR A 41 7.76 3.12 -5.69
N ILE A 42 6.57 3.56 -6.10
CA ILE A 42 5.39 3.62 -5.23
C ILE A 42 4.55 2.37 -5.40
N PHE A 43 4.04 1.87 -4.28
CA PHE A 43 3.14 0.73 -4.23
C PHE A 43 1.89 1.16 -3.46
N LEU A 44 0.73 0.73 -3.92
CA LEU A 44 -0.54 1.04 -3.27
C LEU A 44 -1.14 -0.21 -2.65
N ARG A 45 -1.87 -0.02 -1.55
CA ARG A 45 -2.56 -1.11 -0.90
C ARG A 45 -3.68 -1.63 -1.80
N VAL A 46 -3.82 -2.94 -1.83
CA VAL A 46 -4.82 -3.60 -2.66
C VAL A 46 -5.70 -4.52 -1.81
N ASP A 47 -6.84 -4.88 -2.39
CA ASP A 47 -7.72 -5.92 -1.88
C ASP A 47 -8.09 -6.84 -3.05
N GLU A 48 -8.94 -7.83 -2.78
CA GLU A 48 -9.36 -8.78 -3.81
C GLU A 48 -10.05 -8.11 -4.99
N ASP A 49 -10.76 -7.02 -4.75
CA ASP A 49 -11.49 -6.31 -5.81
C ASP A 49 -10.58 -5.44 -6.67
N SER A 50 -9.50 -4.90 -6.12
CA SER A 50 -8.62 -4.00 -6.87
C SER A 50 -7.48 -4.72 -7.57
N ILE A 51 -7.05 -5.88 -7.09
CA ILE A 51 -5.95 -6.63 -7.70
C ILE A 51 -6.14 -6.85 -9.21
N PRO A 52 -7.33 -7.27 -9.70
CA PRO A 52 -7.50 -7.45 -11.13
C PRO A 52 -7.24 -6.20 -11.96
N ASP A 53 -7.56 -5.02 -11.44
CA ASP A 53 -7.31 -3.77 -12.16
C ASP A 53 -5.81 -3.48 -12.26
N PHE A 54 -5.06 -3.73 -11.17
CA PHE A 54 -3.60 -3.60 -11.22
C PHE A 54 -2.99 -4.60 -12.21
N ALA A 55 -3.47 -5.84 -12.20
CA ALA A 55 -2.98 -6.87 -13.12
C ALA A 55 -3.22 -6.50 -14.58
N ARG A 56 -4.38 -5.91 -14.89
CA ARG A 56 -4.68 -5.44 -16.25
C ARG A 56 -3.75 -4.34 -16.72
N GLU A 57 -3.20 -3.56 -15.80
CA GLU A 57 -2.21 -2.52 -16.10
C GLU A 57 -0.79 -3.09 -16.28
N GLY A 58 -0.62 -4.38 -16.13
CA GLY A 58 0.70 -4.99 -16.19
C GLY A 58 1.50 -4.80 -14.90
N SER A 59 0.85 -4.37 -13.84
CA SER A 59 1.50 -4.18 -12.55
C SER A 59 1.81 -5.51 -11.87
N LYS A 60 2.64 -5.45 -10.85
CA LYS A 60 3.06 -6.62 -10.08
C LYS A 60 3.01 -6.32 -8.59
N PRO A 61 2.86 -7.36 -7.74
CA PRO A 61 2.90 -7.16 -6.30
C PRO A 61 4.27 -6.71 -5.83
N PHE A 62 4.28 -6.01 -4.70
CA PHE A 62 5.52 -5.66 -4.02
C PHE A 62 6.20 -6.95 -3.54
N VAL A 63 7.49 -7.08 -3.81
CA VAL A 63 8.28 -8.23 -3.38
C VAL A 63 9.22 -7.79 -2.27
N TYR A 64 9.01 -8.33 -1.09
CA TYR A 64 9.87 -8.06 0.04
C TYR A 64 10.92 -9.15 0.16
N THR A 65 12.19 -8.77 0.13
CA THR A 65 13.31 -9.68 0.26
C THR A 65 14.07 -9.35 1.53
N ARG A 66 14.23 -10.33 2.43
CA ARG A 66 15.05 -10.13 3.62
C ARG A 66 16.52 -10.05 3.21
N ALA A 67 17.15 -8.93 3.48
CA ALA A 67 18.53 -8.70 3.11
C ALA A 67 19.51 -9.71 3.72
N LYS A 68 19.15 -10.32 4.84
CA LYS A 68 20.01 -11.26 5.56
C LYS A 68 19.79 -12.73 5.20
N SER A 69 18.83 -13.02 4.32
CA SER A 69 18.59 -14.40 3.91
C SER A 69 19.48 -14.78 2.74
N PRO A 70 20.34 -15.79 2.87
CA PRO A 70 21.18 -16.21 1.75
C PRO A 70 20.39 -16.79 0.57
N LYS A 71 19.16 -17.19 0.79
CA LYS A 71 18.33 -17.80 -0.26
C LYS A 71 17.49 -16.80 -1.05
N LYS A 72 17.44 -15.55 -0.66
CA LYS A 72 16.84 -14.42 -1.40
C LYS A 72 15.57 -14.70 -2.21
N ILE A 73 14.71 -15.57 -1.73
CA ILE A 73 13.43 -15.78 -2.39
C ILE A 73 12.51 -14.69 -1.89
N GLY A 74 12.27 -13.68 -2.75
CA GLY A 74 11.36 -12.62 -2.43
C GLY A 74 9.94 -13.14 -2.32
N ARG A 75 9.23 -12.68 -1.29
CA ARG A 75 7.84 -13.06 -1.09
C ARG A 75 6.95 -11.97 -1.65
N ALA A 76 6.08 -12.32 -2.61
CA ALA A 76 5.13 -11.39 -3.17
C ALA A 76 4.11 -10.95 -2.11
N SER A 77 3.91 -9.65 -1.98
CA SER A 77 2.94 -9.11 -1.05
C SER A 77 1.52 -9.34 -1.55
N LYS A 78 0.63 -9.72 -0.65
CA LYS A 78 -0.81 -9.79 -0.95
C LYS A 78 -1.51 -8.47 -0.70
N SER A 79 -0.79 -7.49 -0.17
CA SER A 79 -1.36 -6.23 0.30
C SER A 79 -0.95 -5.01 -0.50
N PHE A 80 0.15 -5.06 -1.25
CA PHE A 80 0.66 -3.91 -1.97
C PHE A 80 1.08 -4.29 -3.37
N TRP A 81 0.66 -3.49 -4.35
CA TRP A 81 1.03 -3.66 -5.74
C TRP A 81 1.60 -2.37 -6.30
N ARG A 82 2.50 -2.50 -7.25
CA ARG A 82 3.19 -1.38 -7.87
C ARG A 82 2.20 -0.43 -8.53
N LEU A 83 2.38 0.86 -8.29
CA LEU A 83 1.60 1.89 -8.97
C LEU A 83 1.87 1.81 -10.47
N PRO A 84 0.81 1.70 -11.32
CA PRO A 84 1.01 1.73 -12.77
C PRO A 84 1.79 2.99 -13.18
N GLU A 85 2.82 2.79 -13.98
CA GLU A 85 3.78 3.86 -14.29
C GLU A 85 3.15 5.09 -14.94
N ARG A 86 2.14 4.89 -15.77
CA ARG A 86 1.44 6.00 -16.43
C ARG A 86 0.77 6.96 -15.45
N LEU A 87 0.47 6.49 -14.24
CA LEU A 87 -0.22 7.31 -13.26
C LEU A 87 0.68 8.38 -12.61
N TYR A 88 2.00 8.24 -12.73
CA TYR A 88 2.90 9.31 -12.27
C TYR A 88 2.67 10.59 -13.08
N ASP A 89 2.20 10.46 -14.31
CA ASP A 89 1.92 11.59 -15.19
C ASP A 89 0.45 11.99 -15.20
N ASP A 90 -0.38 11.35 -14.38
CA ASP A 90 -1.81 11.62 -14.31
C ASP A 90 -2.26 11.66 -12.83
N PRO A 91 -1.95 12.74 -12.12
CA PRO A 91 -2.29 12.86 -10.69
C PRO A 91 -3.77 12.75 -10.38
N ASP A 92 -4.65 13.16 -11.30
CA ASP A 92 -6.09 13.08 -11.07
C ASP A 92 -6.58 11.63 -11.08
N GLU A 93 -6.11 10.84 -12.04
CA GLU A 93 -6.45 9.42 -12.06
C GLU A 93 -5.75 8.69 -10.90
N LEU A 94 -4.50 9.05 -10.61
CA LEU A 94 -3.79 8.50 -9.48
C LEU A 94 -4.58 8.70 -8.19
N ALA A 95 -5.20 9.87 -8.03
CA ALA A 95 -6.02 10.14 -6.84
C ALA A 95 -7.18 9.15 -6.71
N ALA A 96 -7.80 8.75 -7.82
CA ALA A 96 -8.85 7.74 -7.79
C ALA A 96 -8.32 6.39 -7.31
N TRP A 97 -7.15 5.99 -7.80
CA TRP A 97 -6.50 4.75 -7.35
C TRP A 97 -6.10 4.84 -5.88
N ALA A 98 -5.63 6.02 -5.46
CA ALA A 98 -5.26 6.24 -4.05
C ALA A 98 -6.48 6.13 -3.13
N ARG A 99 -7.63 6.62 -3.56
CA ARG A 99 -8.88 6.49 -2.79
C ARG A 99 -9.26 5.02 -2.60
N ARG A 100 -9.08 4.21 -3.64
CA ARG A 100 -9.32 2.75 -3.55
C ARG A 100 -8.32 2.09 -2.60
N ALA A 101 -7.06 2.53 -2.66
CA ALA A 101 -6.03 2.00 -1.76
C ALA A 101 -6.34 2.36 -0.30
N PHE A 102 -6.81 3.57 -0.06
CA PHE A 102 -7.21 3.99 1.26
C PHE A 102 -8.40 3.17 1.76
N ALA A 103 -9.39 2.94 0.89
CA ALA A 103 -10.54 2.10 1.24
C ALA A 103 -10.11 0.68 1.57
N ALA A 104 -9.12 0.14 0.86
CA ALA A 104 -8.57 -1.18 1.15
C ALA A 104 -7.89 -1.20 2.53
N ALA A 105 -7.21 -0.12 2.89
CA ALA A 105 -6.58 0.01 4.21
C ALA A 105 -7.64 0.06 5.32
N GLU A 106 -8.72 0.79 5.10
CA GLU A 106 -9.84 0.85 6.05
C GLU A 106 -10.48 -0.53 6.24
N LEU A 107 -10.71 -1.22 5.13
CA LEU A 107 -11.32 -2.56 5.17
C LEU A 107 -10.44 -3.54 5.93
N LYS A 108 -9.14 -3.50 5.70
CA LYS A 108 -8.20 -4.36 6.42
C LYS A 108 -8.21 -4.09 7.92
N LYS A 109 -8.25 -2.82 8.31
CA LYS A 109 -8.31 -2.43 9.72
C LYS A 109 -9.60 -2.94 10.37
N PHE A 110 -10.71 -2.81 9.67
CA PHE A 110 -12.01 -3.29 10.14
C PHE A 110 -12.00 -4.81 10.33
N LYS A 111 -11.50 -5.56 9.36
CA LYS A 111 -11.40 -7.03 9.44
C LYS A 111 -10.49 -7.48 10.57
N ALA A 112 -9.36 -6.80 10.75
CA ALA A 112 -8.44 -7.12 11.84
C ALA A 112 -9.07 -6.93 13.22
N ARG A 113 -9.87 -5.87 13.39
CA ARG A 113 -10.59 -5.63 14.64
C ARG A 113 -11.61 -6.73 14.93
N ARG A 114 -12.35 -7.17 13.90
CA ARG A 114 -13.34 -8.24 14.06
C ARG A 114 -12.67 -9.56 14.41
N VAL A 115 -11.58 -9.90 13.72
CA VAL A 115 -10.81 -11.12 14.00
C VAL A 115 -10.22 -11.07 15.40
N GLY A 116 -9.65 -9.92 15.79
CA GLY A 116 -9.12 -9.74 17.14
C GLY A 116 -10.15 -9.94 18.23
N LYS A 117 -11.35 -9.41 18.05
CA LYS A 117 -12.45 -9.61 18.99
C LYS A 117 -12.90 -11.07 19.03
N GLY A 118 -12.99 -11.72 17.87
CA GLY A 118 -13.34 -13.12 17.80
C GLY A 118 -12.31 -14.01 18.49
N ALA A 119 -11.02 -13.74 18.25
CA ALA A 119 -9.94 -14.48 18.88
C ALA A 119 -9.97 -14.34 20.40
N LYS A 120 -10.24 -13.16 20.92
CA LYS A 120 -10.37 -12.93 22.35
C LYS A 120 -11.53 -13.72 22.96
N ARG A 121 -12.65 -13.81 22.26
CA ARG A 121 -13.80 -14.61 22.72
C ARG A 121 -13.43 -16.08 22.79
N HIS A 122 -12.73 -16.58 21.78
CA HIS A 122 -12.30 -17.97 21.76
C HIS A 122 -11.28 -18.29 22.86
N ALA A 123 -10.44 -17.33 23.20
CA ALA A 123 -9.45 -17.51 24.26
C ALA A 123 -10.09 -17.68 25.63
N HIS A 124 -11.30 -17.21 25.82
CA HIS A 124 -12.04 -17.28 27.09
C HIS A 124 -13.09 -18.39 27.10
N ALA A 125 -13.25 -19.05 26.02
CA ALA A 125 -14.18 -20.18 25.93
C ALA A 125 -13.46 -21.49 26.28
#